data_0e08bbfc6177a1ffbc2e278c359fee51
#
_entry.id   0e08bbfc6177a1ffbc2e278c359fee51
#
_cell.length_a   1.000
_cell.length_b   1.000
_cell.length_c   1.000
_cell.angle_alpha   90.00
_cell.angle_beta   90.00
_cell.angle_gamma   90.00
#
_symmetry.space_group_name_H-M   'P 1'
#
loop_
_entity.id
_entity.type
_entity.pdbx_description
1 polymer ?
#
loop_
_entity_poly.entity_id
_entity_poly.type
_entity_poly.pdbx_seq_one_letter_code
_entity_poly.pdbx_strand_id
1 'polypeptide(L)'
;QLTLSADRADSLRVSTPVGFSPKLNLPASGHVPEPKPVRGPFEVGVYYFPGWKTASQWHPITRFPERKPVLGWYREGEPEIADWHIKWAVEHGITFFAYDWYWSQGARQLEHALHDGYFKARYRDRLKFCLLWANHNAPGSSSHADCLAVTRYWLEHYFRRPEHLTVDGKPAVLIFSPHRLTEDLGSGGVKPAFEAMRAECRAAGLKGLHLIACIADAGQARQAAAEGYDAVSAYNWP
;
A
#
# COMPACT_ATOMS: atom_id res chain seq x y z
N GLN A 1 16.62 7.23 36.32
CA GLN A 1 18.03 7.44 35.92
C GLN A 1 18.81 6.18 36.26
N LEU A 2 19.33 5.50 35.27
CA LEU A 2 20.22 4.34 35.47
C LEU A 2 21.67 4.86 35.41
N THR A 3 22.44 4.62 36.46
CA THR A 3 23.86 4.94 36.50
C THR A 3 24.63 3.63 36.44
N LEU A 4 25.47 3.46 35.45
CA LEU A 4 26.44 2.38 35.37
C LEU A 4 27.81 2.95 35.79
N SER A 5 28.40 2.40 36.82
CA SER A 5 29.78 2.74 37.23
C SER A 5 30.70 1.52 37.02
N ALA A 6 31.86 1.74 36.43
CA ALA A 6 32.90 0.73 36.36
C ALA A 6 34.10 1.17 37.21
N ASP A 7 34.70 0.24 37.96
CA ASP A 7 35.72 0.51 38.99
C ASP A 7 37.05 1.11 38.51
N ARG A 8 37.24 1.39 37.24
CA ARG A 8 38.51 1.91 36.68
C ARG A 8 38.38 2.86 35.48
N ALA A 9 37.29 3.57 35.33
CA ALA A 9 37.17 4.56 34.25
C ALA A 9 36.35 5.72 34.73
N ASP A 10 36.56 6.89 34.11
CA ASP A 10 35.66 8.03 34.26
C ASP A 10 34.22 7.60 34.08
N SER A 11 33.35 7.96 35.03
CA SER A 11 31.96 7.55 35.04
C SER A 11 31.26 8.07 33.78
N LEU A 12 30.87 7.15 32.88
CA LEU A 12 30.01 7.46 31.73
C LEU A 12 28.57 7.59 32.25
N ARG A 13 28.01 8.79 32.26
CA ARG A 13 26.59 9.01 32.52
C ARG A 13 25.83 8.94 31.21
N VAL A 14 25.04 7.89 31.05
CA VAL A 14 24.05 7.80 29.97
C VAL A 14 22.67 8.06 30.57
N SER A 15 22.03 9.14 30.16
CA SER A 15 20.64 9.41 30.49
C SER A 15 19.77 8.94 29.35
N THR A 16 18.90 7.98 29.60
CA THR A 16 17.85 7.58 28.67
C THR A 16 16.50 7.93 29.32
N PRO A 17 15.60 8.63 28.61
CA PRO A 17 14.25 8.85 29.11
C PRO A 17 13.53 7.49 29.17
N VAL A 18 13.08 7.09 30.35
CA VAL A 18 12.22 5.93 30.53
C VAL A 18 10.79 6.44 30.62
N GLY A 19 10.02 6.22 29.56
CA GLY A 19 8.58 6.51 29.58
C GLY A 19 7.83 5.34 30.22
N PHE A 20 7.06 5.62 31.28
CA PHE A 20 6.08 4.67 31.78
C PHE A 20 4.76 4.94 31.05
N SER A 21 4.42 4.14 30.07
CA SER A 21 3.05 4.09 29.59
C SER A 21 2.19 3.25 30.55
N PRO A 22 0.94 3.63 30.80
CA PRO A 22 0.03 2.81 31.58
C PRO A 22 0.00 1.39 31.01
N LYS A 23 0.11 0.39 31.86
CA LYS A 23 -0.06 -1.01 31.45
C LYS A 23 -1.50 -1.12 30.93
N LEU A 24 -1.66 -1.21 29.61
CA LEU A 24 -2.96 -1.52 29.04
C LEU A 24 -3.32 -2.92 29.50
N ASN A 25 -4.20 -3.02 30.48
CA ASN A 25 -4.82 -4.28 30.90
C ASN A 25 -5.85 -4.70 29.85
N LEU A 26 -5.41 -4.86 28.61
CA LEU A 26 -6.23 -5.51 27.61
C LEU A 26 -6.15 -7.00 27.86
N PRO A 27 -7.30 -7.69 27.96
CA PRO A 27 -7.29 -9.14 28.02
C PRO A 27 -6.55 -9.64 26.77
N ALA A 28 -5.65 -10.61 26.96
CA ALA A 28 -5.06 -11.31 25.84
C ALA A 28 -6.20 -11.96 25.04
N SER A 29 -6.61 -11.34 23.97
CA SER A 29 -7.58 -11.94 23.06
C SER A 29 -6.81 -12.80 22.08
N GLY A 30 -7.19 -14.05 21.93
CA GLY A 30 -6.60 -14.93 20.91
C GLY A 30 -6.93 -14.48 19.48
N HIS A 31 -7.63 -13.36 19.30
CA HIS A 31 -7.99 -12.79 18.00
C HIS A 31 -8.46 -11.34 18.14
N VAL A 32 -8.38 -10.63 17.03
CA VAL A 32 -8.82 -9.23 16.92
C VAL A 32 -10.35 -9.15 17.11
N PRO A 33 -10.85 -8.20 17.94
CA PRO A 33 -12.30 -8.01 18.10
C PRO A 33 -12.97 -7.63 16.78
N GLU A 34 -14.23 -8.02 16.62
CA GLU A 34 -14.98 -7.71 15.40
C GLU A 34 -15.05 -6.20 15.13
N PRO A 35 -14.70 -5.76 13.91
CA PRO A 35 -14.78 -4.37 13.53
C PRO A 35 -16.22 -3.83 13.53
N LYS A 36 -16.37 -2.57 13.92
CA LYS A 36 -17.63 -1.81 13.83
C LYS A 36 -17.51 -0.69 12.81
N PRO A 37 -17.70 -0.97 11.50
CA PRO A 37 -17.43 -0.02 10.44
C PRO A 37 -18.31 1.24 10.56
N VAL A 38 -17.67 2.40 10.43
CA VAL A 38 -18.33 3.68 10.18
C VAL A 38 -18.45 3.85 8.67
N ARG A 39 -19.65 4.10 8.16
CA ARG A 39 -19.90 4.26 6.72
C ARG A 39 -20.40 5.65 6.42
N GLY A 40 -19.89 6.23 5.36
CA GLY A 40 -20.34 7.46 4.73
C GLY A 40 -20.80 7.22 3.29
N PRO A 41 -21.20 8.28 2.56
CA PRO A 41 -21.64 8.18 1.17
C PRO A 41 -20.48 8.06 0.16
N PHE A 42 -19.23 8.14 0.62
CA PHE A 42 -18.04 8.14 -0.23
C PHE A 42 -17.13 6.95 0.08
N GLU A 43 -16.40 6.48 -0.93
CA GLU A 43 -15.23 5.63 -0.71
C GLU A 43 -14.07 6.52 -0.24
N VAL A 44 -13.50 6.18 0.91
CA VAL A 44 -12.38 6.91 1.50
C VAL A 44 -11.19 5.98 1.56
N GLY A 45 -10.14 6.30 0.83
CA GLY A 45 -8.93 5.50 0.75
C GLY A 45 -7.75 6.11 1.46
N VAL A 46 -6.81 5.26 1.86
CA VAL A 46 -5.49 5.67 2.33
C VAL A 46 -4.42 4.88 1.60
N TYR A 47 -3.29 5.52 1.33
CA TYR A 47 -2.10 4.84 0.84
C TYR A 47 -1.52 3.97 1.94
N TYR A 48 -1.12 2.75 1.57
CA TYR A 48 -0.61 1.77 2.51
C TYR A 48 0.75 1.25 2.01
N PHE A 49 1.82 1.70 2.66
CA PHE A 49 3.17 1.26 2.36
C PHE A 49 3.57 0.11 3.30
N PRO A 50 3.64 -1.15 2.82
CA PRO A 50 3.97 -2.31 3.65
C PRO A 50 5.48 -2.50 3.79
N GLY A 51 6.12 -1.63 4.57
CA GLY A 51 7.58 -1.61 4.73
C GLY A 51 8.16 -2.63 5.71
N TRP A 52 7.34 -3.28 6.53
CA TRP A 52 7.79 -4.14 7.63
C TRP A 52 7.61 -5.62 7.30
N LYS A 53 8.39 -6.13 6.36
CA LYS A 53 8.36 -7.54 5.97
C LYS A 53 9.07 -8.44 6.98
N THR A 54 10.15 -7.96 7.58
CA THR A 54 10.98 -8.70 8.54
C THR A 54 11.22 -7.91 9.82
N ALA A 55 11.42 -8.60 10.94
CA ALA A 55 11.72 -7.95 12.22
C ALA A 55 13.00 -7.09 12.17
N SER A 56 13.97 -7.44 11.33
CA SER A 56 15.22 -6.69 11.18
C SER A 56 15.03 -5.28 10.64
N GLN A 57 13.96 -5.03 9.89
CA GLN A 57 13.66 -3.69 9.37
C GLN A 57 13.33 -2.68 10.47
N TRP A 58 12.91 -3.17 11.65
CA TRP A 58 12.69 -2.35 12.83
C TRP A 58 13.98 -1.93 13.55
N HIS A 59 15.13 -2.58 13.32
CA HIS A 59 16.37 -2.32 14.07
C HIS A 59 16.77 -0.85 14.16
N PRO A 60 16.66 -0.02 13.10
CA PRO A 60 16.99 1.41 13.21
C PRO A 60 16.13 2.17 14.23
N ILE A 61 14.91 1.68 14.47
CA ILE A 61 13.92 2.32 15.34
C ILE A 61 13.93 1.73 16.75
N THR A 62 14.42 0.50 16.94
CA THR A 62 14.39 -0.18 18.26
C THR A 62 15.16 0.58 19.35
N ARG A 63 16.12 1.43 18.99
CA ARG A 63 16.83 2.33 19.92
C ARG A 63 15.96 3.50 20.43
N PHE A 64 14.75 3.66 19.86
CA PHE A 64 13.78 4.68 20.25
C PHE A 64 12.51 3.98 20.77
N PRO A 65 12.51 3.49 22.03
CA PRO A 65 11.42 2.67 22.57
C PRO A 65 10.07 3.40 22.61
N GLU A 66 10.10 4.74 22.70
CA GLU A 66 8.91 5.61 22.65
C GLU A 66 8.21 5.60 21.28
N ARG A 67 8.88 5.12 20.24
CA ARG A 67 8.34 4.98 18.87
C ARG A 67 7.82 3.57 18.57
N LYS A 68 7.87 2.69 19.56
CA LYS A 68 7.38 1.32 19.38
C LYS A 68 5.88 1.35 19.08
N PRO A 69 5.42 0.74 17.98
CA PRO A 69 4.00 0.66 17.68
C PRO A 69 3.22 -0.10 18.77
N VAL A 70 1.92 0.17 18.90
CA VAL A 70 1.05 -0.53 19.84
C VAL A 70 1.03 -2.04 19.58
N LEU A 71 1.11 -2.45 18.30
CA LEU A 71 1.18 -3.85 17.89
C LEU A 71 2.59 -4.46 18.06
N GLY A 72 3.53 -3.75 18.67
CA GLY A 72 4.93 -4.19 18.78
C GLY A 72 5.68 -4.05 17.47
N TRP A 73 6.80 -4.80 17.33
CA TRP A 73 7.61 -4.84 16.12
C TRP A 73 7.02 -5.83 15.13
N TYR A 74 5.83 -5.50 14.59
CA TYR A 74 5.00 -6.35 13.77
C TYR A 74 5.54 -6.53 12.33
N ARG A 75 4.92 -7.43 11.59
CA ARG A 75 5.14 -7.62 10.15
C ARG A 75 3.78 -7.61 9.45
N GLU A 76 3.66 -6.86 8.35
CA GLU A 76 2.39 -6.75 7.62
C GLU A 76 1.95 -8.05 6.94
N GLY A 77 2.84 -9.02 6.80
CA GLY A 77 2.48 -10.37 6.34
C GLY A 77 1.80 -11.25 7.39
N GLU A 78 1.52 -10.73 8.58
CA GLU A 78 0.78 -11.46 9.62
C GLU A 78 -0.73 -11.16 9.51
N PRO A 79 -1.60 -12.18 9.36
CA PRO A 79 -3.05 -11.96 9.21
C PRO A 79 -3.69 -11.21 10.39
N GLU A 80 -3.22 -11.44 11.62
CA GLU A 80 -3.70 -10.72 12.79
C GLU A 80 -3.37 -9.21 12.71
N ILE A 81 -2.19 -8.86 12.21
CA ILE A 81 -1.81 -7.47 12.00
C ILE A 81 -2.70 -6.82 10.95
N ALA A 82 -2.97 -7.54 9.85
CA ALA A 82 -3.93 -7.08 8.85
C ALA A 82 -5.32 -6.88 9.43
N ASP A 83 -5.81 -7.77 10.30
CA ASP A 83 -7.10 -7.64 10.98
C ASP A 83 -7.15 -6.40 11.89
N TRP A 84 -6.08 -6.09 12.63
CA TRP A 84 -5.99 -4.86 13.42
C TRP A 84 -6.02 -3.61 12.53
N HIS A 85 -5.27 -3.60 11.43
CA HIS A 85 -5.25 -2.47 10.50
C HIS A 85 -6.62 -2.28 9.83
N ILE A 86 -7.27 -3.37 9.41
CA ILE A 86 -8.63 -3.35 8.87
C ILE A 86 -9.60 -2.77 9.91
N LYS A 87 -9.58 -3.31 11.14
CA LYS A 87 -10.46 -2.86 12.21
C LYS A 87 -10.33 -1.35 12.43
N TRP A 88 -9.14 -0.87 12.63
CA TRP A 88 -8.93 0.55 12.89
C TRP A 88 -9.32 1.41 11.69
N ALA A 89 -9.01 0.99 10.47
CA ALA A 89 -9.38 1.71 9.27
C ALA A 89 -10.91 1.85 9.16
N VAL A 90 -11.65 0.75 9.22
CA VAL A 90 -13.10 0.80 9.01
C VAL A 90 -13.86 1.47 10.15
N GLU A 91 -13.33 1.43 11.37
CA GLU A 91 -13.91 2.14 12.53
C GLU A 91 -13.66 3.66 12.47
N HIS A 92 -12.78 4.11 11.57
CA HIS A 92 -12.52 5.54 11.30
C HIS A 92 -13.00 5.97 9.91
N GLY A 93 -13.88 5.19 9.27
CA GLY A 93 -14.51 5.55 8.01
C GLY A 93 -13.66 5.32 6.77
N ILE A 94 -12.50 4.66 6.90
CA ILE A 94 -11.70 4.24 5.74
C ILE A 94 -12.37 3.03 5.10
N THR A 95 -12.50 3.04 3.78
CA THR A 95 -13.21 1.99 3.03
C THR A 95 -12.30 1.14 2.16
N PHE A 96 -11.10 1.64 1.84
CA PHE A 96 -10.10 0.87 1.12
C PHE A 96 -8.67 1.28 1.43
N PHE A 97 -7.75 0.35 1.23
CA PHE A 97 -6.32 0.60 1.19
C PHE A 97 -5.80 0.57 -0.25
N ALA A 98 -5.00 1.57 -0.63
CA ALA A 98 -4.20 1.56 -1.85
C ALA A 98 -2.80 1.05 -1.49
N TYR A 99 -2.56 -0.23 -1.75
CA TYR A 99 -1.30 -0.88 -1.39
C TYR A 99 -0.19 -0.50 -2.36
N ASP A 100 0.90 0.06 -1.86
CA ASP A 100 2.13 0.24 -2.61
C ASP A 100 2.63 -1.13 -3.08
N TRP A 101 2.76 -1.27 -4.38
CA TRP A 101 3.11 -2.53 -5.03
C TRP A 101 4.11 -2.28 -6.15
N TYR A 102 5.19 -3.03 -6.16
CA TYR A 102 6.29 -2.83 -7.10
C TYR A 102 6.33 -3.93 -8.16
N TRP A 103 6.60 -3.49 -9.37
CA TRP A 103 6.87 -4.35 -10.52
C TRP A 103 8.00 -3.74 -11.35
N SER A 104 8.99 -4.55 -11.68
CA SER A 104 10.04 -4.21 -12.61
C SER A 104 10.37 -5.44 -13.45
N GLN A 105 9.86 -5.50 -14.68
CA GLN A 105 10.11 -6.57 -15.64
C GLN A 105 9.89 -7.98 -15.04
N GLY A 106 8.82 -8.17 -14.30
CA GLY A 106 8.48 -9.42 -13.62
C GLY A 106 8.97 -9.55 -12.18
N ALA A 107 9.95 -8.77 -11.74
CA ALA A 107 10.34 -8.72 -10.33
C ALA A 107 9.30 -7.94 -9.51
N ARG A 108 8.91 -8.50 -8.37
CA ARG A 108 7.85 -7.97 -7.50
C ARG A 108 8.37 -7.72 -6.10
N GLN A 109 7.82 -6.67 -5.45
CA GLN A 109 8.10 -6.39 -4.04
C GLN A 109 6.83 -5.97 -3.32
N LEU A 110 6.84 -6.08 -2.00
CA LEU A 110 5.77 -5.71 -1.06
C LEU A 110 4.48 -6.54 -1.15
N GLU A 111 4.48 -7.68 -1.85
CA GLU A 111 3.30 -8.55 -1.95
C GLU A 111 2.94 -9.27 -0.65
N HIS A 112 3.88 -9.38 0.30
CA HIS A 112 3.67 -10.09 1.56
C HIS A 112 2.47 -9.56 2.36
N ALA A 113 2.25 -8.24 2.36
CA ALA A 113 1.14 -7.64 3.08
C ALA A 113 -0.22 -8.03 2.49
N LEU A 114 -0.31 -8.20 1.17
CA LEU A 114 -1.50 -8.70 0.50
C LEU A 114 -1.63 -10.22 0.62
N HIS A 115 -0.62 -10.97 0.16
CA HIS A 115 -0.69 -12.44 0.02
C HIS A 115 -0.64 -13.19 1.35
N ASP A 116 0.17 -12.73 2.29
CA ASP A 116 0.36 -13.39 3.58
C ASP A 116 -0.48 -12.76 4.69
N GLY A 117 -0.69 -11.44 4.65
CA GLY A 117 -1.49 -10.70 5.61
C GLY A 117 -2.96 -10.59 5.19
N TYR A 118 -3.28 -9.60 4.35
CA TYR A 118 -4.65 -9.19 4.05
C TYR A 118 -5.53 -10.32 3.48
N PHE A 119 -5.07 -11.10 2.50
CA PHE A 119 -5.88 -12.16 1.90
C PHE A 119 -6.17 -13.33 2.83
N LYS A 120 -5.42 -13.45 3.92
CA LYS A 120 -5.64 -14.44 4.98
C LYS A 120 -6.30 -13.85 6.21
N ALA A 121 -6.50 -12.53 6.26
CA ALA A 121 -7.14 -11.84 7.36
C ALA A 121 -8.61 -12.26 7.48
N ARG A 122 -9.10 -12.36 8.70
CA ARG A 122 -10.47 -12.73 9.04
C ARG A 122 -11.49 -11.70 8.57
N TYR A 123 -11.13 -10.42 8.63
CA TYR A 123 -12.00 -9.29 8.34
C TYR A 123 -11.74 -8.62 6.98
N ARG A 124 -11.03 -9.29 6.05
CA ARG A 124 -10.71 -8.74 4.73
C ARG A 124 -11.94 -8.28 3.94
N ASP A 125 -13.10 -8.91 4.15
CA ASP A 125 -14.37 -8.56 3.52
C ASP A 125 -14.97 -7.22 4.00
N ARG A 126 -14.41 -6.64 5.05
CA ARG A 126 -14.86 -5.36 5.63
C ARG A 126 -14.18 -4.14 5.01
N LEU A 127 -13.02 -4.32 4.38
CA LEU A 127 -12.21 -3.26 3.80
C LEU A 127 -11.81 -3.66 2.37
N LYS A 128 -12.01 -2.79 1.40
CA LYS A 128 -11.53 -3.02 0.04
C LYS A 128 -10.02 -2.77 -0.07
N PHE A 129 -9.43 -3.21 -1.16
CA PHE A 129 -8.07 -2.86 -1.53
C PHE A 129 -7.98 -2.50 -3.01
N CYS A 130 -6.99 -1.72 -3.39
CA CYS A 130 -6.50 -1.59 -4.76
C CYS A 130 -4.97 -1.53 -4.76
N LEU A 131 -4.38 -1.51 -5.94
CA LEU A 131 -2.94 -1.41 -6.08
C LEU A 131 -2.55 0.04 -6.39
N LEU A 132 -1.47 0.51 -5.76
CA LEU A 132 -0.68 1.62 -6.23
C LEU A 132 0.57 1.04 -6.90
N TRP A 133 0.59 1.02 -8.22
CA TRP A 133 1.79 0.60 -8.95
C TRP A 133 2.89 1.65 -8.78
N ALA A 134 3.86 1.34 -7.94
CA ALA A 134 5.04 2.14 -7.69
C ALA A 134 6.05 1.95 -8.83
N ASN A 135 5.73 2.53 -9.97
CA ASN A 135 6.44 2.35 -11.26
C ASN A 135 7.64 3.30 -11.46
N HIS A 136 8.20 3.84 -10.38
CA HIS A 136 9.38 4.73 -10.42
C HIS A 136 10.71 3.94 -10.48
N ASN A 137 10.77 2.97 -11.34
CA ASN A 137 11.97 2.17 -11.63
C ASN A 137 12.98 2.94 -12.48
N ALA A 138 14.13 2.31 -12.78
CA ALA A 138 15.12 2.88 -13.69
C ALA A 138 14.48 3.22 -15.07
N PRO A 139 14.97 4.26 -15.77
CA PRO A 139 14.52 4.58 -17.12
C PRO A 139 14.55 3.38 -18.06
N GLY A 140 13.55 3.25 -18.93
CA GLY A 140 13.42 2.16 -19.88
C GLY A 140 12.90 0.83 -19.29
N SER A 141 12.47 0.82 -18.03
CA SER A 141 11.95 -0.38 -17.39
C SER A 141 10.49 -0.71 -17.75
N SER A 142 9.75 0.24 -18.32
CA SER A 142 8.37 0.05 -18.74
C SER A 142 8.30 0.03 -20.27
N SER A 143 7.77 -1.05 -20.83
CA SER A 143 7.48 -1.18 -22.25
C SER A 143 6.00 -1.54 -22.45
N HIS A 144 5.51 -1.47 -23.69
CA HIS A 144 4.15 -1.95 -24.02
C HIS A 144 3.96 -3.41 -23.63
N ALA A 145 4.98 -4.24 -23.88
CA ALA A 145 4.96 -5.66 -23.50
C ALA A 145 4.94 -5.84 -21.96
N ASP A 146 5.68 -5.00 -21.23
CA ASP A 146 5.71 -5.03 -19.77
C ASP A 146 4.37 -4.60 -19.18
N CYS A 147 3.70 -3.58 -19.75
CA CYS A 147 2.34 -3.19 -19.37
C CYS A 147 1.33 -4.34 -19.53
N LEU A 148 1.44 -5.14 -20.59
CA LEU A 148 0.61 -6.32 -20.76
C LEU A 148 0.97 -7.43 -19.75
N ALA A 149 2.25 -7.65 -19.51
CA ALA A 149 2.72 -8.65 -18.54
C ALA A 149 2.22 -8.34 -17.11
N VAL A 150 2.34 -7.10 -16.66
CA VAL A 150 1.85 -6.68 -15.35
C VAL A 150 0.33 -6.81 -15.25
N THR A 151 -0.40 -6.48 -16.31
CA THR A 151 -1.86 -6.61 -16.36
C THR A 151 -2.31 -8.05 -16.21
N ARG A 152 -1.66 -8.98 -16.92
CA ARG A 152 -1.94 -10.42 -16.80
C ARG A 152 -1.67 -10.94 -15.39
N TYR A 153 -0.60 -10.48 -14.78
CA TYR A 153 -0.31 -10.79 -13.38
C TYR A 153 -1.41 -10.28 -12.44
N TRP A 154 -1.89 -9.05 -12.62
CA TRP A 154 -2.98 -8.50 -11.81
C TRP A 154 -4.30 -9.25 -12.02
N LEU A 155 -4.60 -9.67 -13.25
CA LEU A 155 -5.78 -10.49 -13.57
C LEU A 155 -5.75 -11.84 -12.84
N GLU A 156 -4.59 -12.47 -12.74
CA GLU A 156 -4.41 -13.76 -12.09
C GLU A 156 -4.52 -13.65 -10.55
N HIS A 157 -3.93 -12.61 -9.96
CA HIS A 157 -3.73 -12.56 -8.52
C HIS A 157 -4.65 -11.60 -7.76
N TYR A 158 -5.15 -10.53 -8.40
CA TYR A 158 -5.82 -9.43 -7.70
C TYR A 158 -7.21 -9.09 -8.24
N PHE A 159 -7.38 -8.86 -9.54
CA PHE A 159 -8.59 -8.25 -10.09
C PHE A 159 -9.87 -9.06 -9.93
N ARG A 160 -9.76 -10.37 -9.75
CA ARG A 160 -10.90 -11.27 -9.55
C ARG A 160 -11.31 -11.43 -8.09
N ARG A 161 -10.60 -10.77 -7.19
CA ARG A 161 -10.96 -10.82 -5.77
C ARG A 161 -12.15 -9.92 -5.49
N PRO A 162 -13.15 -10.38 -4.72
CA PRO A 162 -14.35 -9.59 -4.44
C PRO A 162 -14.05 -8.32 -3.65
N GLU A 163 -12.95 -8.31 -2.89
CA GLU A 163 -12.50 -7.17 -2.11
C GLU A 163 -11.78 -6.10 -2.94
N HIS A 164 -11.44 -6.40 -4.22
CA HIS A 164 -10.76 -5.41 -5.06
C HIS A 164 -11.67 -4.21 -5.34
N LEU A 165 -11.16 -2.99 -5.12
CA LEU A 165 -11.90 -1.76 -5.42
C LEU A 165 -12.20 -1.68 -6.92
N THR A 166 -13.47 -1.42 -7.25
CA THR A 166 -13.91 -1.21 -8.62
C THR A 166 -14.61 0.12 -8.76
N VAL A 167 -14.43 0.77 -9.91
CA VAL A 167 -15.18 1.95 -10.35
C VAL A 167 -15.97 1.55 -11.60
N ASP A 168 -17.28 1.64 -11.55
CA ASP A 168 -18.19 1.20 -12.62
C ASP A 168 -17.98 -0.28 -13.02
N GLY A 169 -17.51 -1.10 -12.07
CA GLY A 169 -17.19 -2.51 -12.27
C GLY A 169 -15.86 -2.76 -12.98
N LYS A 170 -14.99 -1.76 -13.10
CA LYS A 170 -13.62 -1.86 -13.59
C LYS A 170 -12.68 -1.89 -12.39
N PRO A 171 -11.74 -2.82 -12.24
CA PRO A 171 -10.72 -2.77 -11.20
C PRO A 171 -9.98 -1.44 -11.24
N ALA A 172 -9.72 -0.86 -10.07
CA ALA A 172 -8.99 0.40 -9.93
C ALA A 172 -7.51 0.15 -9.63
N VAL A 173 -6.63 0.86 -10.34
CA VAL A 173 -5.18 0.87 -10.10
C VAL A 173 -4.69 2.30 -10.14
N LEU A 174 -3.90 2.69 -9.12
CA LEU A 174 -3.20 3.96 -9.11
C LEU A 174 -1.82 3.78 -9.75
N ILE A 175 -1.39 4.75 -10.54
CA ILE A 175 -0.05 4.81 -11.12
C ILE A 175 0.73 5.90 -10.39
N PHE A 176 1.76 5.49 -9.66
CA PHE A 176 2.53 6.40 -8.80
C PHE A 176 3.28 7.47 -9.58
N SER A 177 3.89 7.07 -10.69
CA SER A 177 4.74 7.95 -11.51
C SER A 177 4.28 7.96 -12.98
N PRO A 178 3.22 8.75 -13.31
CA PRO A 178 2.76 8.89 -14.69
C PRO A 178 3.86 9.35 -15.63
N HIS A 179 4.69 10.32 -15.22
CA HIS A 179 5.77 10.84 -16.04
C HIS A 179 6.80 9.76 -16.44
N ARG A 180 7.05 8.75 -15.57
CA ARG A 180 7.94 7.64 -15.89
C ARG A 180 7.41 6.81 -17.06
N LEU A 181 6.09 6.55 -17.10
CA LEU A 181 5.49 5.89 -18.24
C LEU A 181 5.58 6.72 -19.52
N THR A 182 5.39 8.04 -19.40
CA THR A 182 5.55 8.96 -20.53
C THR A 182 6.98 8.99 -21.05
N GLU A 183 7.98 8.98 -20.16
CA GLU A 183 9.39 8.91 -20.54
C GLU A 183 9.74 7.59 -21.22
N ASP A 184 9.26 6.47 -20.68
CA ASP A 184 9.60 5.13 -21.17
C ASP A 184 8.86 4.77 -22.48
N LEU A 185 7.61 5.18 -22.63
CA LEU A 185 6.73 4.83 -23.76
C LEU A 185 6.63 5.94 -24.82
N GLY A 186 7.06 7.16 -24.49
CA GLY A 186 6.78 8.36 -25.25
C GLY A 186 5.34 8.87 -25.03
N SER A 187 5.12 10.16 -25.25
CA SER A 187 3.81 10.81 -25.02
C SER A 187 2.65 10.18 -25.82
N GLY A 188 2.93 9.68 -27.02
CA GLY A 188 1.95 8.97 -27.87
C GLY A 188 1.81 7.49 -27.53
N GLY A 189 2.69 6.90 -26.72
CA GLY A 189 2.70 5.46 -26.41
C GLY A 189 1.87 5.06 -25.18
N VAL A 190 1.66 5.98 -24.24
CA VAL A 190 0.94 5.68 -22.98
C VAL A 190 -0.51 5.26 -23.25
N LYS A 191 -1.26 6.06 -24.00
CA LYS A 191 -2.66 5.77 -24.30
C LYS A 191 -2.87 4.44 -25.02
N PRO A 192 -2.12 4.10 -26.08
CA PRO A 192 -2.20 2.76 -26.69
C PRO A 192 -1.88 1.63 -25.72
N ALA A 193 -0.89 1.80 -24.82
CA ALA A 193 -0.59 0.80 -23.80
C ALA A 193 -1.77 0.59 -22.85
N PHE A 194 -2.40 1.66 -22.38
CA PHE A 194 -3.58 1.57 -21.53
C PHE A 194 -4.78 0.94 -22.22
N GLU A 195 -5.00 1.22 -23.51
CA GLU A 195 -6.06 0.56 -24.27
C GLU A 195 -5.80 -0.94 -24.43
N ALA A 196 -4.54 -1.34 -24.63
CA ALA A 196 -4.18 -2.75 -24.65
C ALA A 196 -4.40 -3.42 -23.28
N MET A 197 -4.01 -2.78 -22.17
CA MET A 197 -4.29 -3.28 -20.80
C MET A 197 -5.80 -3.43 -20.56
N ARG A 198 -6.61 -2.44 -20.98
CA ARG A 198 -8.07 -2.52 -20.88
C ARG A 198 -8.65 -3.62 -21.74
N ALA A 199 -8.08 -3.87 -22.92
CA ALA A 199 -8.50 -4.97 -23.80
C ALA A 199 -8.21 -6.34 -23.18
N GLU A 200 -7.05 -6.53 -22.55
CA GLU A 200 -6.73 -7.75 -21.78
C GLU A 200 -7.76 -7.98 -20.65
N CYS A 201 -8.12 -6.93 -19.91
CA CYS A 201 -9.13 -7.03 -18.87
C CYS A 201 -10.50 -7.40 -19.44
N ARG A 202 -10.92 -6.83 -20.58
CA ARG A 202 -12.18 -7.20 -21.25
C ARG A 202 -12.16 -8.62 -21.76
N ALA A 203 -11.06 -9.05 -22.35
CA ALA A 203 -10.90 -10.44 -22.81
C ALA A 203 -10.99 -11.45 -21.65
N ALA A 204 -10.59 -11.03 -20.46
CA ALA A 204 -10.72 -11.82 -19.23
C ALA A 204 -12.11 -11.75 -18.56
N GLY A 205 -13.09 -11.08 -19.19
CA GLY A 205 -14.47 -10.98 -18.72
C GLY A 205 -14.74 -9.82 -17.74
N LEU A 206 -13.80 -8.89 -17.57
CA LEU A 206 -14.01 -7.67 -16.78
C LEU A 206 -14.54 -6.53 -17.66
N LYS A 207 -15.08 -5.46 -17.05
CA LYS A 207 -15.57 -4.30 -17.80
C LYS A 207 -14.46 -3.39 -18.36
N GLY A 208 -13.20 -3.68 -18.09
CA GLY A 208 -12.03 -2.91 -18.45
C GLY A 208 -11.12 -2.68 -17.24
N LEU A 209 -10.40 -1.56 -17.23
CA LEU A 209 -9.48 -1.16 -16.15
C LEU A 209 -9.64 0.33 -15.90
N HIS A 210 -9.73 0.72 -14.63
CA HIS A 210 -9.81 2.13 -14.19
C HIS A 210 -8.43 2.57 -13.69
N LEU A 211 -7.79 3.48 -14.43
CA LEU A 211 -6.43 3.95 -14.16
C LEU A 211 -6.43 5.35 -13.57
N ILE A 212 -5.78 5.52 -12.44
CA ILE A 212 -5.73 6.77 -11.67
C ILE A 212 -4.28 7.26 -11.66
N ALA A 213 -4.04 8.48 -12.15
CA ALA A 213 -2.72 9.09 -12.11
C ALA A 213 -2.44 9.72 -10.75
N CYS A 214 -1.31 9.42 -10.11
CA CYS A 214 -0.80 10.23 -9.01
C CYS A 214 -0.07 11.44 -9.60
N ILE A 215 -0.61 12.64 -9.40
CA ILE A 215 -0.04 13.89 -9.91
C ILE A 215 0.51 14.75 -8.77
N ALA A 216 1.52 15.55 -9.05
CA ALA A 216 2.14 16.43 -8.05
C ALA A 216 1.46 17.81 -7.99
N ASP A 217 0.80 18.23 -9.08
CA ASP A 217 0.07 19.49 -9.16
C ASP A 217 -1.13 19.39 -10.14
N ALA A 218 -2.08 20.27 -10.00
CA ALA A 218 -3.30 20.28 -10.81
C ALA A 218 -3.03 20.52 -12.33
N GLY A 219 -1.91 21.13 -12.70
CA GLY A 219 -1.55 21.38 -14.10
C GLY A 219 -1.33 20.09 -14.88
N GLN A 220 -0.92 19.01 -14.21
CA GLN A 220 -0.67 17.70 -14.81
C GLN A 220 -1.97 16.95 -15.16
N ALA A 221 -3.12 17.38 -14.65
CA ALA A 221 -4.40 16.69 -14.88
C ALA A 221 -4.80 16.64 -16.38
N ARG A 222 -4.49 17.70 -17.14
CA ARG A 222 -4.79 17.73 -18.60
C ARG A 222 -3.94 16.71 -19.36
N GLN A 223 -2.66 16.58 -19.01
CA GLN A 223 -1.79 15.59 -19.62
C GLN A 223 -2.27 14.18 -19.27
N ALA A 224 -2.55 13.91 -17.99
CA ALA A 224 -3.08 12.62 -17.57
C ALA A 224 -4.37 12.25 -18.34
N ALA A 225 -5.30 13.17 -18.51
CA ALA A 225 -6.50 12.94 -19.31
C ALA A 225 -6.18 12.62 -20.79
N ALA A 226 -5.25 13.37 -21.40
CA ALA A 226 -4.85 13.13 -22.78
C ALA A 226 -4.15 11.76 -22.97
N GLU A 227 -3.39 11.31 -21.98
CA GLU A 227 -2.73 10.01 -21.93
C GLU A 227 -3.68 8.86 -21.59
N GLY A 228 -4.95 9.16 -21.28
CA GLY A 228 -6.01 8.17 -21.11
C GLY A 228 -6.17 7.64 -19.69
N TYR A 229 -5.73 8.38 -18.67
CA TYR A 229 -6.14 8.11 -17.29
C TYR A 229 -7.61 8.46 -17.09
N ASP A 230 -8.30 7.68 -16.25
CA ASP A 230 -9.70 7.86 -15.94
C ASP A 230 -9.93 8.87 -14.80
N ALA A 231 -8.94 9.04 -13.92
CA ALA A 231 -8.98 9.94 -12.77
C ALA A 231 -7.57 10.38 -12.36
N VAL A 232 -7.51 11.33 -11.44
CA VAL A 232 -6.27 11.80 -10.82
C VAL A 232 -6.36 11.73 -9.30
N SER A 233 -5.22 11.54 -8.65
CA SER A 233 -5.05 11.57 -7.20
C SER A 233 -3.70 12.22 -6.89
N ALA A 234 -3.43 12.46 -5.60
CA ALA A 234 -2.13 12.95 -5.14
C ALA A 234 -1.59 12.02 -4.07
N TYR A 235 -0.32 11.67 -4.17
CA TYR A 235 0.33 10.87 -3.15
C TYR A 235 0.71 11.74 -1.93
N ASN A 236 1.27 12.90 -2.19
CA ASN A 236 1.55 13.93 -1.19
C ASN A 236 1.37 15.31 -1.84
N TRP A 237 0.35 16.01 -1.39
CA TRP A 237 0.18 17.42 -1.73
C TRP A 237 0.74 18.26 -0.59
N PRO A 238 1.40 19.40 -0.89
CA PRO A 238 1.87 20.32 0.12
C PRO A 238 0.71 20.95 0.89
#